data_d509ad62a7f8a28757572a789a0d58be
#
_entry.id   d509ad62a7f8a28757572a789a0d58be
#
_cell.length_a   1.000
_cell.length_b   1.000
_cell.length_c   1.000
_cell.angle_alpha   90.00
_cell.angle_beta   90.00
_cell.angle_gamma   90.00
#
_symmetry.space_group_name_H-M   'P 1'
#
loop_
_entity.id
_entity.type
_entity.pdbx_description
1 polymer ?
#
loop_
_entity_poly.entity_id
_entity_poly.type
_entity_poly.pdbx_seq_one_letter_code
_entity_poly.pdbx_strand_id
1 'polypeptide(L)'
;MIVKLNYVFIKKLIFFQLCFFIFFTSPLYSELLKNKKFPDSNKFLNVNVGLSTLSAPKYEGSSKSVSRIMPFFDLKYKNITFNPVMGLNVNFLDNQDWLLGYGLGFNFGRDPESDVNLNGLKKVNSTFEPKLKAKYKTKYYSITSEISYDLLKRGHKGAYLKTSFNTGFPLIKLKTFIIPSFSFTYADKIYLNNFFGVDDRENLSSGYSKYNLESGIKNISASLMVIYNLNDRISINSNLIYKKLVGHVANSPLVSKSDGISTIFSIVYKY
;
A
#
# COMPACT_ATOMS: atom_id res chain seq x y z
N MET A 1 5.11 8.30 -30.60
CA MET A 1 4.32 7.04 -30.66
C MET A 1 3.29 7.10 -29.55
N ILE A 2 2.05 7.45 -29.89
CA ILE A 2 0.94 7.69 -28.94
C ILE A 2 0.50 6.32 -28.44
N VAL A 3 0.64 6.10 -27.11
CA VAL A 3 0.18 4.90 -26.43
C VAL A 3 -1.34 4.80 -26.60
N LYS A 4 -1.82 3.83 -27.38
CA LYS A 4 -3.24 3.44 -27.38
C LYS A 4 -3.59 2.91 -26.00
N LEU A 5 -4.00 3.79 -25.12
CA LEU A 5 -4.61 3.39 -23.85
C LEU A 5 -5.84 2.55 -24.19
N ASN A 6 -5.88 1.33 -23.68
CA ASN A 6 -6.91 0.35 -24.03
C ASN A 6 -8.30 0.91 -23.67
N TYR A 7 -9.15 1.16 -24.65
CA TYR A 7 -10.47 1.80 -24.53
C TYR A 7 -11.37 1.14 -23.48
N VAL A 8 -11.23 -0.19 -23.30
CA VAL A 8 -11.94 -0.95 -22.28
C VAL A 8 -11.47 -0.58 -20.86
N PHE A 9 -10.19 -0.28 -20.68
CA PHE A 9 -9.62 0.14 -19.41
C PHE A 9 -10.10 1.54 -19.03
N ILE A 10 -10.12 2.46 -19.99
CA ILE A 10 -10.63 3.83 -19.80
C ILE A 10 -12.12 3.79 -19.43
N LYS A 11 -12.94 2.98 -20.11
CA LYS A 11 -14.36 2.81 -19.77
C LYS A 11 -14.57 2.26 -18.35
N LYS A 12 -13.77 1.26 -17.95
CA LYS A 12 -13.84 0.70 -16.57
C LYS A 12 -13.41 1.71 -15.52
N LEU A 13 -12.37 2.51 -15.83
CA LEU A 13 -11.88 3.55 -14.93
C LEU A 13 -12.91 4.69 -14.80
N ILE A 14 -13.51 5.13 -15.93
CA ILE A 14 -14.56 6.16 -15.95
C ILE A 14 -15.83 5.63 -15.24
N PHE A 15 -16.20 4.38 -15.49
CA PHE A 15 -17.35 3.75 -14.81
C PHE A 15 -17.12 3.67 -13.29
N PHE A 16 -15.91 3.28 -12.87
CA PHE A 16 -15.55 3.24 -11.45
C PHE A 16 -15.52 4.65 -10.84
N GLN A 17 -14.99 5.66 -11.57
CA GLN A 17 -15.05 7.07 -11.15
C GLN A 17 -16.48 7.60 -11.10
N LEU A 18 -17.34 7.24 -12.05
CA LEU A 18 -18.75 7.66 -12.07
C LEU A 18 -19.54 7.02 -10.91
N CYS A 19 -19.36 5.72 -10.67
CA CYS A 19 -19.96 5.05 -9.52
C CYS A 19 -19.46 5.63 -8.19
N PHE A 20 -18.17 5.96 -8.11
CA PHE A 20 -17.56 6.62 -6.97
C PHE A 20 -18.16 8.02 -6.77
N PHE A 21 -18.29 8.81 -7.84
CA PHE A 21 -18.86 10.16 -7.79
C PHE A 21 -20.36 10.15 -7.42
N ILE A 22 -21.15 9.22 -8.00
CA ILE A 22 -22.57 9.05 -7.70
C ILE A 22 -22.77 8.65 -6.23
N PHE A 23 -21.89 7.80 -5.69
CA PHE A 23 -21.94 7.39 -4.29
C PHE A 23 -21.69 8.58 -3.34
N PHE A 24 -20.75 9.47 -3.68
CA PHE A 24 -20.39 10.65 -2.89
C PHE A 24 -21.45 11.76 -2.93
N THR A 25 -22.23 11.85 -4.01
CA THR A 25 -23.30 12.86 -4.15
C THR A 25 -24.66 12.36 -3.67
N SER A 26 -24.77 11.09 -3.24
CA SER A 26 -26.02 10.53 -2.78
C SER A 26 -26.44 11.10 -1.42
N PRO A 27 -27.75 11.36 -1.19
CA PRO A 27 -28.26 11.77 0.12
C PRO A 27 -27.96 10.74 1.23
N LEU A 28 -27.84 9.47 0.88
CA LEU A 28 -27.43 8.39 1.78
C LEU A 28 -26.02 8.64 2.38
N TYR A 29 -25.09 9.18 1.57
CA TYR A 29 -23.75 9.53 2.02
C TYR A 29 -23.75 10.66 3.05
N SER A 30 -24.58 11.68 2.84
CA SER A 30 -24.71 12.80 3.77
C SER A 30 -25.32 12.39 5.11
N GLU A 31 -26.22 11.42 5.11
CA GLU A 31 -26.87 10.89 6.32
C GLU A 31 -25.92 9.99 7.13
N LEU A 32 -25.11 9.17 6.46
CA LEU A 32 -24.06 8.35 7.09
C LEU A 32 -22.99 9.19 7.81
N LEU A 33 -22.77 10.43 7.39
CA LEU A 33 -21.76 11.32 7.97
C LEU A 33 -22.27 12.17 9.15
N LYS A 34 -23.58 12.34 9.32
CA LYS A 34 -24.15 13.18 10.39
C LYS A 34 -23.82 12.68 11.81
N ASN A 35 -23.50 11.40 11.98
CA ASN A 35 -23.25 10.76 13.28
C ASN A 35 -21.78 10.33 13.48
N LYS A 36 -20.83 11.01 12.88
CA LYS A 36 -19.41 10.65 12.95
C LYS A 36 -18.84 10.94 14.34
N LYS A 37 -18.89 9.99 15.28
CA LYS A 37 -18.00 9.96 16.44
C LYS A 37 -16.72 9.26 16.00
N PHE A 38 -15.64 10.02 15.85
CA PHE A 38 -14.31 9.44 15.74
C PHE A 38 -13.90 8.84 17.09
N PRO A 39 -13.09 7.76 17.10
CA PRO A 39 -12.52 7.25 18.33
C PRO A 39 -11.83 8.40 19.09
N ASP A 40 -12.08 8.50 20.38
CA ASP A 40 -11.54 9.55 21.24
C ASP A 40 -10.01 9.65 21.08
N SER A 41 -9.56 10.79 20.55
CA SER A 41 -8.13 11.08 20.36
C SER A 41 -7.39 11.40 21.68
N ASN A 42 -8.10 11.36 22.80
CA ASN A 42 -7.59 11.82 24.12
C ASN A 42 -6.83 10.76 24.93
N LYS A 43 -6.75 9.49 24.48
CA LYS A 43 -5.87 8.53 25.12
C LYS A 43 -4.41 8.81 24.70
N PHE A 44 -3.57 9.16 25.69
CA PHE A 44 -2.12 9.38 25.49
C PHE A 44 -1.40 8.17 24.88
N LEU A 45 -1.89 6.97 25.15
CA LEU A 45 -1.35 5.71 24.65
C LEU A 45 -2.50 4.82 24.17
N ASN A 46 -2.47 4.44 22.90
CA ASN A 46 -3.34 3.39 22.34
C ASN A 46 -2.47 2.20 21.95
N VAL A 47 -2.82 1.04 22.43
CA VAL A 47 -2.15 -0.23 22.16
C VAL A 47 -3.17 -1.20 21.59
N ASN A 48 -2.94 -1.65 20.38
CA ASN A 48 -3.74 -2.67 19.73
C ASN A 48 -2.82 -3.86 19.43
N VAL A 49 -3.19 -5.05 19.84
CA VAL A 49 -2.42 -6.28 19.62
C VAL A 49 -3.31 -7.38 19.05
N GLY A 50 -2.74 -8.35 18.37
CA GLY A 50 -3.52 -9.42 17.81
C GLY A 50 -2.73 -10.38 16.93
N LEU A 51 -3.45 -11.11 16.11
CA LEU A 51 -2.89 -11.99 15.08
C LEU A 51 -3.44 -11.60 13.72
N SER A 52 -2.58 -11.67 12.72
CA SER A 52 -2.93 -11.44 11.32
C SER A 52 -2.53 -12.59 10.43
N THR A 53 -3.32 -12.84 9.41
CA THR A 53 -2.91 -13.62 8.24
C THR A 53 -2.70 -12.66 7.08
N LEU A 54 -1.60 -12.85 6.35
CA LEU A 54 -1.30 -12.15 5.12
C LEU A 54 -1.22 -13.16 3.99
N SER A 55 -1.97 -12.96 2.92
CA SER A 55 -1.80 -13.66 1.65
C SER A 55 -1.44 -12.64 0.58
N ALA A 56 -0.35 -12.86 -0.13
CA ALA A 56 0.14 -11.93 -1.16
C ALA A 56 0.95 -12.69 -2.23
N PRO A 57 1.17 -12.11 -3.43
CA PRO A 57 2.14 -12.63 -4.38
C PRO A 57 3.52 -12.77 -3.72
N LYS A 58 4.27 -13.83 -4.06
CA LYS A 58 5.60 -14.11 -3.51
C LYS A 58 6.58 -12.95 -3.70
N TYR A 59 6.49 -12.29 -4.86
CA TYR A 59 7.18 -11.05 -5.20
C TYR A 59 6.29 -10.21 -6.12
N GLU A 60 6.56 -8.95 -6.29
CA GLU A 60 5.78 -8.09 -7.21
C GLU A 60 5.97 -8.59 -8.66
N GLY A 61 4.89 -9.05 -9.29
CA GLY A 61 4.92 -9.68 -10.61
C GLY A 61 4.85 -11.21 -10.59
N SER A 62 4.79 -11.85 -9.42
CA SER A 62 4.63 -13.30 -9.29
C SER A 62 3.19 -13.73 -9.58
N SER A 63 3.04 -14.85 -10.29
CA SER A 63 1.76 -15.55 -10.43
C SER A 63 1.43 -16.46 -9.22
N LYS A 64 2.44 -16.76 -8.37
CA LYS A 64 2.29 -17.58 -7.17
C LYS A 64 2.09 -16.70 -5.94
N SER A 65 1.25 -17.15 -5.01
CA SER A 65 1.00 -16.47 -3.72
C SER A 65 1.62 -17.23 -2.56
N VAL A 66 1.84 -16.54 -1.47
CA VAL A 66 2.28 -17.08 -0.19
C VAL A 66 1.38 -16.54 0.92
N SER A 67 1.06 -17.41 1.89
CA SER A 67 0.32 -17.02 3.08
C SER A 67 1.21 -17.15 4.31
N ARG A 68 1.11 -16.18 5.21
CA ARG A 68 1.88 -16.11 6.46
C ARG A 68 0.98 -15.68 7.61
N ILE A 69 1.24 -16.23 8.78
CA ILE A 69 0.68 -15.75 10.06
C ILE A 69 1.72 -14.85 10.69
N MET A 70 1.30 -13.70 11.19
CA MET A 70 2.18 -12.72 11.83
C MET A 70 1.49 -12.08 13.02
N PRO A 71 2.23 -11.65 14.05
CA PRO A 71 1.67 -10.82 15.09
C PRO A 71 1.18 -9.49 14.53
N PHE A 72 0.05 -9.02 15.02
CA PHE A 72 -0.45 -7.68 14.79
C PHE A 72 -0.18 -6.84 16.00
N PHE A 73 0.36 -5.66 15.81
CA PHE A 73 0.40 -4.60 16.81
C PHE A 73 0.35 -3.23 16.14
N ASP A 74 -0.35 -2.33 16.77
CA ASP A 74 -0.45 -0.94 16.36
C ASP A 74 -0.39 -0.08 17.62
N LEU A 75 0.66 0.71 17.74
CA LEU A 75 0.98 1.52 18.89
C LEU A 75 0.88 2.99 18.50
N LYS A 76 0.15 3.76 19.30
CA LYS A 76 0.10 5.21 19.16
C LYS A 76 0.37 5.85 20.50
N TYR A 77 1.40 6.67 20.56
CA TYR A 77 1.73 7.50 21.71
C TYR A 77 1.91 8.95 21.23
N LYS A 78 0.99 9.82 21.64
CA LYS A 78 0.96 11.22 21.18
C LYS A 78 1.02 11.32 19.66
N ASN A 79 2.09 11.89 19.13
CA ASN A 79 2.35 12.07 17.70
C ASN A 79 3.17 10.93 17.06
N ILE A 80 3.52 9.90 17.82
CA ILE A 80 4.29 8.74 17.37
C ILE A 80 3.33 7.59 17.12
N THR A 81 3.48 6.92 15.98
CA THR A 81 2.75 5.69 15.65
C THR A 81 3.73 4.62 15.16
N PHE A 82 3.50 3.38 15.55
CA PHE A 82 4.30 2.25 15.12
C PHE A 82 3.42 1.04 14.83
N ASN A 83 3.55 0.49 13.65
CA ASN A 83 3.01 -0.83 13.31
C ASN A 83 3.91 -1.54 12.28
N PRO A 84 3.84 -2.90 12.17
CA PRO A 84 4.76 -3.67 11.32
C PRO A 84 4.68 -3.34 9.83
N VAL A 85 3.53 -2.87 9.35
CA VAL A 85 3.29 -2.60 7.91
C VAL A 85 3.75 -1.19 7.54
N MET A 86 3.46 -0.21 8.39
CA MET A 86 3.77 1.21 8.11
C MET A 86 5.10 1.65 8.70
N GLY A 87 5.68 0.86 9.62
CA GLY A 87 6.87 1.24 10.37
C GLY A 87 6.62 2.29 11.44
N LEU A 88 7.67 2.97 11.86
CA LEU A 88 7.64 4.06 12.82
C LEU A 88 7.30 5.37 12.09
N ASN A 89 6.38 6.16 12.63
CA ASN A 89 6.04 7.48 12.10
C ASN A 89 5.93 8.50 13.23
N VAL A 90 6.41 9.70 12.99
CA VAL A 90 6.34 10.85 13.90
C VAL A 90 5.69 12.01 13.14
N ASN A 91 4.55 12.47 13.61
CA ASN A 91 3.85 13.59 13.01
C ASN A 91 4.29 14.89 13.73
N PHE A 92 4.94 15.79 13.04
CA PHE A 92 5.36 17.09 13.61
C PHE A 92 4.32 18.19 13.39
N LEU A 93 3.38 18.00 12.47
CA LEU A 93 2.21 18.83 12.27
C LEU A 93 0.97 17.93 12.16
N ASP A 94 -0.04 18.17 12.96
CA ASP A 94 -1.35 17.50 12.87
C ASP A 94 -2.43 18.50 13.27
N ASN A 95 -2.98 19.18 12.27
CA ASN A 95 -4.08 20.11 12.45
C ASN A 95 -5.34 19.62 11.72
N GLN A 96 -6.34 20.49 11.58
CA GLN A 96 -7.62 20.11 10.98
C GLN A 96 -7.48 19.58 9.54
N ASP A 97 -6.65 20.24 8.73
CA ASP A 97 -6.54 19.95 7.29
C ASP A 97 -5.28 19.16 6.92
N TRP A 98 -4.20 19.35 7.68
CA TRP A 98 -2.91 18.77 7.33
C TRP A 98 -2.32 17.90 8.43
N LEU A 99 -1.67 16.84 8.00
CA LEU A 99 -0.76 16.05 8.82
C LEU A 99 0.55 15.92 8.05
N LEU A 100 1.63 16.43 8.66
CA LEU A 100 2.99 16.28 8.13
C LEU A 100 3.81 15.45 9.12
N GLY A 101 4.60 14.54 8.60
CA GLY A 101 5.40 13.64 9.43
C GLY A 101 6.60 13.08 8.68
N TYR A 102 7.46 12.47 9.45
CA TYR A 102 8.54 11.64 8.97
C TYR A 102 8.46 10.27 9.62
N GLY A 103 9.15 9.30 9.07
CA GLY A 103 9.10 7.94 9.59
C GLY A 103 10.24 7.08 9.10
N LEU A 104 10.21 5.83 9.56
CA LEU A 104 11.13 4.79 9.17
C LEU A 104 10.31 3.55 8.80
N GLY A 105 10.30 3.19 7.52
CA GLY A 105 9.71 1.98 7.00
C GLY A 105 10.72 0.85 6.89
N PHE A 106 10.23 -0.31 6.47
CA PHE A 106 11.06 -1.47 6.18
C PHE A 106 10.67 -2.07 4.85
N ASN A 107 11.65 -2.30 3.99
CA ASN A 107 11.51 -2.99 2.72
C ASN A 107 12.17 -4.36 2.82
N PHE A 108 11.42 -5.41 2.53
CA PHE A 108 11.90 -6.79 2.64
C PHE A 108 12.86 -7.18 1.51
N GLY A 109 12.99 -6.33 0.48
CA GLY A 109 13.81 -6.63 -0.68
C GLY A 109 13.23 -7.74 -1.57
N ARG A 110 14.13 -8.43 -2.29
CA ARG A 110 13.80 -9.59 -3.14
C ARG A 110 14.90 -10.63 -3.01
N ASP A 111 14.53 -11.84 -2.57
CA ASP A 111 15.45 -12.96 -2.49
C ASP A 111 15.29 -13.86 -3.73
N PRO A 112 16.35 -14.08 -4.52
CA PRO A 112 16.32 -14.95 -5.70
C PRO A 112 15.96 -16.40 -5.35
N GLU A 113 16.31 -16.89 -4.17
CA GLU A 113 16.04 -18.25 -3.73
C GLU A 113 14.55 -18.48 -3.38
N SER A 114 13.77 -17.41 -3.27
CA SER A 114 12.35 -17.51 -2.89
C SER A 114 11.44 -18.09 -3.98
N ASP A 115 11.85 -17.98 -5.26
CA ASP A 115 11.07 -18.54 -6.38
C ASP A 115 12.00 -18.89 -7.56
N VAL A 116 11.71 -20.00 -8.24
CA VAL A 116 12.47 -20.48 -9.41
C VAL A 116 12.58 -19.43 -10.53
N ASN A 117 11.58 -18.58 -10.69
CA ASN A 117 11.60 -17.49 -11.68
C ASN A 117 12.58 -16.35 -11.33
N LEU A 118 13.17 -16.38 -10.16
CA LEU A 118 14.16 -15.39 -9.72
C LEU A 118 15.59 -15.91 -9.73
N ASN A 119 15.78 -17.20 -10.11
CA ASN A 119 17.11 -17.82 -10.16
C ASN A 119 18.03 -17.06 -11.13
N GLY A 120 19.26 -16.87 -10.74
CA GLY A 120 20.27 -16.13 -11.51
C GLY A 120 20.15 -14.61 -11.46
N LEU A 121 19.14 -14.07 -10.75
CA LEU A 121 19.00 -12.63 -10.51
C LEU A 121 19.74 -12.20 -9.25
N LYS A 122 20.15 -10.94 -9.20
CA LYS A 122 20.75 -10.37 -7.99
C LYS A 122 19.76 -10.31 -6.84
N LYS A 123 20.28 -10.50 -5.63
CA LYS A 123 19.52 -10.24 -4.40
C LYS A 123 19.33 -8.74 -4.19
N VAL A 124 18.12 -8.34 -3.86
CA VAL A 124 17.82 -7.02 -3.32
C VAL A 124 17.66 -7.19 -1.82
N ASN A 125 18.62 -6.71 -1.05
CA ASN A 125 18.60 -6.88 0.40
C ASN A 125 17.45 -6.11 1.02
N SER A 126 17.01 -6.58 2.19
CA SER A 126 16.09 -5.79 3.02
C SER A 126 16.78 -4.53 3.53
N THR A 127 16.02 -3.45 3.68
CA THR A 127 16.55 -2.16 4.11
C THR A 127 15.51 -1.36 4.89
N PHE A 128 15.99 -0.47 5.76
CA PHE A 128 15.17 0.57 6.36
C PHE A 128 15.08 1.77 5.43
N GLU A 129 13.86 2.31 5.32
CA GLU A 129 13.56 3.44 4.45
C GLU A 129 13.07 4.63 5.28
N PRO A 130 13.86 5.70 5.42
CA PRO A 130 13.33 6.96 5.89
C PRO A 130 12.25 7.45 4.94
N LYS A 131 11.22 8.06 5.53
CA LYS A 131 10.02 8.52 4.84
C LYS A 131 9.68 9.94 5.21
N LEU A 132 9.19 10.69 4.24
CA LEU A 132 8.47 11.95 4.47
C LEU A 132 7.02 11.76 4.03
N LYS A 133 6.10 12.23 4.86
CA LYS A 133 4.67 12.05 4.67
C LYS A 133 3.94 13.36 4.78
N ALA A 134 3.09 13.63 3.79
CA ALA A 134 2.12 14.70 3.80
C ALA A 134 0.73 14.11 3.59
N LYS A 135 -0.22 14.45 4.48
CA LYS A 135 -1.62 14.05 4.37
C LYS A 135 -2.51 15.28 4.45
N TYR A 136 -3.27 15.52 3.39
CA TYR A 136 -4.37 16.47 3.38
C TYR A 136 -5.65 15.78 3.80
N LYS A 137 -6.37 16.37 4.74
CA LYS A 137 -7.58 15.81 5.34
C LYS A 137 -8.77 16.72 5.04
N THR A 138 -9.86 16.14 4.65
CA THR A 138 -11.16 16.80 4.61
C THR A 138 -12.17 16.02 5.45
N LYS A 139 -13.39 16.53 5.58
CA LYS A 139 -14.49 15.80 6.23
C LYS A 139 -14.78 14.46 5.55
N TYR A 140 -14.56 14.34 4.25
CA TYR A 140 -15.02 13.22 3.43
C TYR A 140 -13.91 12.28 2.97
N TYR A 141 -12.72 12.81 2.72
CA TYR A 141 -11.60 12.06 2.18
C TYR A 141 -10.27 12.57 2.70
N SER A 142 -9.23 11.82 2.44
CA SER A 142 -7.87 12.27 2.63
C SER A 142 -6.99 11.86 1.46
N ILE A 143 -6.01 12.71 1.13
CA ILE A 143 -4.94 12.41 0.19
C ILE A 143 -3.66 12.30 0.99
N THR A 144 -2.95 11.20 0.83
CA THR A 144 -1.66 10.97 1.50
C THR A 144 -0.60 10.75 0.45
N SER A 145 0.47 11.53 0.50
CA SER A 145 1.68 11.34 -0.30
C SER A 145 2.85 11.01 0.61
N GLU A 146 3.57 9.96 0.28
CA GLU A 146 4.71 9.45 1.04
C GLU A 146 5.87 9.19 0.09
N ILE A 147 7.00 9.86 0.33
CA ILE A 147 8.26 9.59 -0.36
C ILE A 147 9.16 8.76 0.53
N SER A 148 9.74 7.71 -0.02
CA SER A 148 10.65 6.79 0.67
C SER A 148 11.93 6.64 -0.13
N TYR A 149 13.05 6.46 0.58
CA TYR A 149 14.37 6.34 -0.02
C TYR A 149 15.24 5.32 0.74
N ASP A 150 16.00 4.49 0.03
CA ASP A 150 17.02 3.63 0.63
C ASP A 150 18.30 4.43 0.92
N LEU A 151 18.32 5.11 2.07
CA LEU A 151 19.39 6.01 2.45
C LEU A 151 20.76 5.31 2.52
N LEU A 152 20.79 4.08 3.03
CA LEU A 152 22.03 3.31 3.20
C LEU A 152 22.48 2.62 1.89
N LYS A 153 21.68 2.67 0.85
CA LYS A 153 21.92 2.03 -0.45
C LYS A 153 22.26 0.53 -0.37
N ARG A 154 21.72 -0.14 0.66
CA ARG A 154 21.96 -1.56 0.91
C ARG A 154 20.92 -2.48 0.27
N GLY A 155 19.71 -1.97 0.03
CA GLY A 155 18.59 -2.66 -0.61
C GLY A 155 18.42 -2.25 -2.07
N HIS A 156 17.32 -1.62 -2.37
CA HIS A 156 16.97 -1.19 -3.75
C HIS A 156 17.68 0.09 -4.22
N LYS A 157 18.36 0.81 -3.35
CA LYS A 157 19.22 1.98 -3.62
C LYS A 157 18.53 3.20 -4.23
N GLY A 158 17.24 3.14 -4.50
CA GLY A 158 16.44 4.17 -5.17
C GLY A 158 15.39 4.81 -4.26
N ALA A 159 14.49 5.57 -4.87
CA ALA A 159 13.38 6.26 -4.23
C ALA A 159 12.05 5.94 -4.89
N TYR A 160 10.96 6.08 -4.14
CA TYR A 160 9.62 6.04 -4.69
C TYR A 160 8.69 7.00 -3.95
N LEU A 161 7.68 7.46 -4.66
CA LEU A 161 6.57 8.27 -4.17
C LEU A 161 5.28 7.47 -4.29
N LYS A 162 4.60 7.26 -3.18
CA LYS A 162 3.25 6.67 -3.15
C LYS A 162 2.24 7.75 -2.81
N THR A 163 1.23 7.90 -3.65
CA THR A 163 0.08 8.78 -3.36
C THR A 163 -1.18 7.93 -3.27
N SER A 164 -1.97 8.17 -2.22
CA SER A 164 -3.19 7.43 -1.91
C SER A 164 -4.34 8.40 -1.66
N PHE A 165 -5.48 8.08 -2.24
CA PHE A 165 -6.77 8.70 -1.95
C PHE A 165 -7.57 7.72 -1.08
N ASN A 166 -8.06 8.19 0.07
CA ASN A 166 -8.77 7.37 1.02
C ASN A 166 -10.06 8.07 1.45
N THR A 167 -11.10 7.29 1.63
CA THR A 167 -12.34 7.76 2.25
C THR A 167 -12.83 6.73 3.25
N GLY A 168 -13.66 7.12 4.21
CA GLY A 168 -14.09 6.21 5.27
C GLY A 168 -15.56 6.37 5.59
N PHE A 169 -16.28 5.27 5.71
CA PHE A 169 -17.71 5.20 5.98
C PHE A 169 -18.00 4.41 7.25
N PRO A 170 -18.48 5.05 8.32
CA PRO A 170 -18.99 4.33 9.48
C PRO A 170 -20.39 3.78 9.19
N LEU A 171 -20.54 2.47 9.27
CA LEU A 171 -21.83 1.79 9.30
C LEU A 171 -22.22 1.51 10.76
N ILE A 172 -22.73 2.51 11.45
CA ILE A 172 -22.92 2.50 12.91
C ILE A 172 -23.80 1.34 13.37
N LYS A 173 -24.92 1.07 12.69
CA LYS A 173 -25.81 -0.05 13.01
C LYS A 173 -25.13 -1.41 12.92
N LEU A 174 -24.12 -1.55 12.06
CA LEU A 174 -23.35 -2.78 11.85
C LEU A 174 -22.03 -2.80 12.63
N LYS A 175 -21.76 -1.80 13.48
CA LYS A 175 -20.47 -1.65 14.19
C LYS A 175 -19.26 -1.75 13.26
N THR A 176 -19.42 -1.35 12.02
CA THR A 176 -18.46 -1.56 10.92
C THR A 176 -17.95 -0.22 10.40
N PHE A 177 -16.68 -0.19 10.04
CA PHE A 177 -16.06 0.93 9.35
C PHE A 177 -15.44 0.42 8.04
N ILE A 178 -15.77 1.06 6.93
CA ILE A 178 -15.33 0.68 5.58
C ILE A 178 -14.43 1.79 5.03
N ILE A 179 -13.26 1.42 4.53
CA ILE A 179 -12.28 2.36 3.97
C ILE A 179 -11.85 1.89 2.58
N PRO A 180 -12.54 2.31 1.53
CA PRO A 180 -12.02 2.16 0.18
C PRO A 180 -10.87 3.14 -0.05
N SER A 181 -9.85 2.67 -0.78
CA SER A 181 -8.67 3.47 -1.11
C SER A 181 -8.23 3.20 -2.53
N PHE A 182 -7.67 4.22 -3.16
CA PHE A 182 -6.99 4.11 -4.45
C PHE A 182 -5.60 4.71 -4.31
N SER A 183 -4.59 4.10 -4.91
CA SER A 183 -3.24 4.63 -4.87
C SER A 183 -2.44 4.35 -6.13
N PHE A 184 -1.41 5.15 -6.36
CA PHE A 184 -0.38 4.89 -7.35
C PHE A 184 1.00 5.07 -6.73
N THR A 185 1.98 4.38 -7.30
CA THR A 185 3.38 4.49 -6.90
C THR A 185 4.21 4.87 -8.11
N TYR A 186 4.94 5.99 -8.01
CA TYR A 186 5.99 6.39 -8.93
C TYR A 186 7.33 6.01 -8.33
N ALA A 187 8.23 5.45 -9.13
CA ALA A 187 9.57 5.08 -8.66
C ALA A 187 10.64 5.55 -9.62
N ASP A 188 11.83 5.83 -9.07
CA ASP A 188 12.98 6.22 -9.86
C ASP A 188 13.56 5.04 -10.65
N LYS A 189 14.41 5.36 -11.61
CA LYS A 189 15.12 4.40 -12.46
C LYS A 189 15.90 3.37 -11.64
N ILE A 190 16.54 3.79 -10.55
CA ILE A 190 17.39 2.92 -9.73
C ILE A 190 16.53 1.88 -9.03
N TYR A 191 15.43 2.30 -8.39
CA TYR A 191 14.46 1.40 -7.77
C TYR A 191 13.92 0.39 -8.77
N LEU A 192 13.45 0.88 -9.94
CA LEU A 192 12.82 0.04 -10.96
C LEU A 192 13.78 -0.99 -11.53
N ASN A 193 15.03 -0.62 -11.83
CA ASN A 193 16.02 -1.57 -12.35
C ASN A 193 16.48 -2.58 -11.31
N ASN A 194 16.50 -2.23 -10.02
CA ASN A 194 16.82 -3.20 -8.99
C ASN A 194 15.74 -4.26 -8.78
N PHE A 195 14.46 -3.92 -9.00
CA PHE A 195 13.37 -4.87 -8.82
C PHE A 195 12.87 -5.52 -10.11
N PHE A 196 12.97 -4.85 -11.25
CA PHE A 196 12.33 -5.26 -12.50
C PHE A 196 13.26 -5.24 -13.71
N GLY A 197 14.49 -4.74 -13.56
CA GLY A 197 15.52 -4.76 -14.60
C GLY A 197 16.22 -6.10 -14.70
N VAL A 198 16.94 -6.29 -15.82
CA VAL A 198 17.87 -7.41 -16.07
C VAL A 198 19.12 -6.80 -16.67
N ASP A 199 20.21 -6.80 -15.91
CA ASP A 199 21.51 -6.33 -16.36
C ASP A 199 22.29 -7.40 -17.15
N ASP A 200 23.52 -7.10 -17.58
CA ASP A 200 24.35 -8.01 -18.39
C ASP A 200 24.71 -9.30 -17.67
N ARG A 201 24.97 -9.23 -16.35
CA ARG A 201 25.30 -10.41 -15.54
C ARG A 201 24.05 -11.26 -15.30
N GLU A 202 22.94 -10.62 -14.99
CA GLU A 202 21.66 -11.29 -14.79
C GLU A 202 21.16 -11.97 -16.08
N ASN A 203 21.37 -11.35 -17.24
CA ASN A 203 21.05 -11.97 -18.53
C ASN A 203 21.82 -13.30 -18.73
N LEU A 204 23.13 -13.30 -18.43
CA LEU A 204 23.97 -14.49 -18.56
C LEU A 204 23.62 -15.57 -17.54
N SER A 205 23.25 -15.20 -16.32
CA SER A 205 23.01 -16.15 -15.22
C SER A 205 21.58 -16.68 -15.17
N SER A 206 20.60 -15.87 -15.59
CA SER A 206 19.16 -16.24 -15.54
C SER A 206 18.58 -16.68 -16.88
N GLY A 207 19.22 -16.29 -17.99
CA GLY A 207 18.68 -16.48 -19.35
C GLY A 207 17.58 -15.50 -19.75
N TYR A 208 17.18 -14.56 -18.88
CA TYR A 208 16.23 -13.50 -19.24
C TYR A 208 16.88 -12.47 -20.16
N SER A 209 16.12 -11.93 -21.11
CA SER A 209 16.59 -10.83 -21.96
C SER A 209 16.90 -9.59 -21.14
N LYS A 210 17.94 -8.85 -21.52
CA LYS A 210 18.30 -7.55 -20.93
C LYS A 210 17.10 -6.63 -20.93
N TYR A 211 16.87 -5.98 -19.80
CA TYR A 211 15.72 -5.09 -19.62
C TYR A 211 16.07 -3.90 -18.74
N ASN A 212 15.99 -2.71 -19.29
CA ASN A 212 16.26 -1.45 -18.59
C ASN A 212 15.01 -0.61 -18.52
N LEU A 213 14.77 -0.04 -17.34
CA LEU A 213 13.62 0.82 -17.06
C LEU A 213 14.09 2.25 -16.80
N GLU A 214 13.30 3.21 -17.26
CA GLU A 214 13.36 4.60 -16.84
C GLU A 214 12.41 4.83 -15.66
N SER A 215 12.56 5.98 -14.98
CA SER A 215 11.64 6.39 -13.91
C SER A 215 10.21 6.48 -14.41
N GLY A 216 9.25 6.04 -13.60
CA GLY A 216 7.86 6.02 -14.03
C GLY A 216 6.89 5.48 -12.99
N ILE A 217 5.61 5.40 -13.38
CA ILE A 217 4.59 4.79 -12.53
C ILE A 217 4.81 3.28 -12.50
N LYS A 218 5.09 2.77 -11.30
CA LYS A 218 5.31 1.35 -11.05
C LYS A 218 3.99 0.57 -11.05
N ASN A 219 3.03 1.04 -10.27
CA ASN A 219 1.74 0.37 -10.09
C ASN A 219 0.63 1.34 -9.75
N ILE A 220 -0.59 0.85 -9.94
CA ILE A 220 -1.83 1.38 -9.39
C ILE A 220 -2.44 0.32 -8.47
N SER A 221 -3.15 0.75 -7.43
CA SER A 221 -3.82 -0.18 -6.50
C SER A 221 -5.17 0.35 -6.09
N ALA A 222 -6.10 -0.57 -5.88
CA ALA A 222 -7.36 -0.31 -5.19
C ALA A 222 -7.41 -1.21 -3.95
N SER A 223 -7.90 -0.70 -2.83
CA SER A 223 -8.06 -1.50 -1.63
C SER A 223 -9.38 -1.22 -0.92
N LEU A 224 -9.85 -2.21 -0.19
CA LEU A 224 -11.02 -2.13 0.65
C LEU A 224 -10.67 -2.68 2.03
N MET A 225 -10.59 -1.78 3.01
CA MET A 225 -10.44 -2.17 4.40
C MET A 225 -11.79 -2.14 5.10
N VAL A 226 -12.10 -3.20 5.82
CA VAL A 226 -13.30 -3.35 6.64
C VAL A 226 -12.86 -3.61 8.07
N ILE A 227 -13.33 -2.80 9.00
CA ILE A 227 -13.11 -2.94 10.44
C ILE A 227 -14.46 -3.23 11.08
N TYR A 228 -14.63 -4.42 11.63
CA TYR A 228 -15.83 -4.83 12.35
C TYR A 228 -15.54 -4.90 13.85
N ASN A 229 -16.23 -4.11 14.65
CA ASN A 229 -16.08 -4.11 16.09
C ASN A 229 -17.07 -5.11 16.70
N LEU A 230 -16.55 -6.26 17.17
CA LEU A 230 -17.37 -7.22 17.93
C LEU A 230 -17.89 -6.57 19.24
N ASN A 231 -16.98 -5.91 19.95
CA ASN A 231 -17.25 -5.13 21.14
C ASN A 231 -16.23 -3.99 21.25
N ASP A 232 -16.18 -3.28 22.37
CA ASP A 232 -15.29 -2.13 22.55
C ASP A 232 -13.80 -2.53 22.57
N ARG A 233 -13.49 -3.79 22.88
CA ARG A 233 -12.12 -4.29 23.00
C ARG A 233 -11.67 -5.16 21.83
N ILE A 234 -12.57 -5.79 21.10
CA ILE A 234 -12.21 -6.75 20.04
C ILE A 234 -12.75 -6.27 18.70
N SER A 235 -11.88 -6.23 17.70
CA SER A 235 -12.25 -5.99 16.32
C SER A 235 -11.67 -7.03 15.37
N ILE A 236 -12.37 -7.24 14.27
CA ILE A 236 -11.93 -8.02 13.12
C ILE A 236 -11.65 -7.03 12.01
N ASN A 237 -10.42 -7.05 11.48
CA ASN A 237 -10.00 -6.19 10.39
C ASN A 237 -9.71 -7.05 9.16
N SER A 238 -10.26 -6.67 8.03
CA SER A 238 -10.00 -7.30 6.74
C SER A 238 -9.56 -6.23 5.76
N ASN A 239 -8.51 -6.49 5.00
CA ASN A 239 -8.05 -5.59 3.94
C ASN A 239 -7.82 -6.40 2.67
N LEU A 240 -8.58 -6.09 1.63
CA LEU A 240 -8.42 -6.64 0.28
C LEU A 240 -7.71 -5.60 -0.57
N ILE A 241 -6.59 -5.96 -1.19
CA ILE A 241 -5.76 -5.06 -2.00
C ILE A 241 -5.60 -5.68 -3.38
N TYR A 242 -6.10 -5.02 -4.40
CA TYR A 242 -5.79 -5.30 -5.79
C TYR A 242 -4.68 -4.35 -6.25
N LYS A 243 -3.58 -4.89 -6.77
CA LYS A 243 -2.44 -4.14 -7.31
C LYS A 243 -2.20 -4.54 -8.75
N LYS A 244 -1.93 -3.57 -9.61
CA LYS A 244 -1.56 -3.77 -11.01
C LYS A 244 -0.29 -3.01 -11.33
N LEU A 245 0.75 -3.72 -11.77
CA LEU A 245 1.94 -3.15 -12.39
C LEU A 245 1.56 -2.55 -13.75
N VAL A 246 2.14 -1.42 -14.11
CA VAL A 246 1.74 -0.68 -15.31
C VAL A 246 2.95 -0.25 -16.15
N GLY A 247 2.69 0.12 -17.40
CA GLY A 247 3.70 0.64 -18.33
C GLY A 247 4.85 -0.37 -18.54
N HIS A 248 6.07 0.15 -18.60
CA HIS A 248 7.27 -0.65 -18.83
C HIS A 248 7.52 -1.67 -17.68
N VAL A 249 7.09 -1.40 -16.46
CA VAL A 249 7.23 -2.36 -15.36
C VAL A 249 6.44 -3.63 -15.62
N ALA A 250 5.22 -3.51 -16.15
CA ALA A 250 4.37 -4.67 -16.47
C ALA A 250 4.94 -5.55 -17.59
N ASN A 251 5.81 -4.99 -18.44
CA ASN A 251 6.44 -5.68 -19.57
C ASN A 251 7.82 -6.28 -19.23
N SER A 252 8.27 -6.16 -17.97
CA SER A 252 9.52 -6.75 -17.55
C SER A 252 9.47 -8.28 -17.69
N PRO A 253 10.54 -8.94 -18.15
CA PRO A 253 10.62 -10.39 -18.25
C PRO A 253 10.50 -11.09 -16.89
N LEU A 254 10.68 -10.35 -15.78
CA LEU A 254 10.53 -10.86 -14.41
C LEU A 254 9.06 -10.88 -13.95
N VAL A 255 8.15 -10.29 -14.71
CA VAL A 255 6.73 -10.19 -14.37
C VAL A 255 5.95 -11.31 -15.06
N SER A 256 5.70 -12.37 -14.32
CA SER A 256 4.86 -13.49 -14.79
C SER A 256 3.37 -13.12 -14.80
N LYS A 257 2.94 -12.21 -13.92
CA LYS A 257 1.58 -11.69 -13.85
C LYS A 257 1.61 -10.24 -13.38
N SER A 258 1.06 -9.32 -14.19
CA SER A 258 1.11 -7.89 -13.92
C SER A 258 0.12 -7.42 -12.84
N ASP A 259 -0.86 -8.24 -12.49
CA ASP A 259 -1.82 -7.93 -11.42
C ASP A 259 -1.81 -8.99 -10.33
N GLY A 260 -2.16 -8.59 -9.13
CA GLY A 260 -2.23 -9.49 -7.98
C GLY A 260 -3.18 -8.98 -6.91
N ILE A 261 -3.67 -9.93 -6.12
CA ILE A 261 -4.51 -9.67 -4.96
C ILE A 261 -3.70 -10.01 -3.71
N SER A 262 -3.77 -9.12 -2.72
CA SER A 262 -3.28 -9.38 -1.37
C SER A 262 -4.43 -9.24 -0.39
N THR A 263 -4.46 -10.09 0.62
CA THR A 263 -5.46 -10.05 1.69
C THR A 263 -4.76 -10.02 3.04
N ILE A 264 -5.24 -9.18 3.93
CA ILE A 264 -4.84 -9.18 5.34
C ILE A 264 -6.11 -9.38 6.15
N PHE A 265 -6.10 -10.36 7.03
CA PHE A 265 -7.17 -10.58 8.00
C PHE A 265 -6.56 -10.58 9.39
N SER A 266 -7.16 -9.82 10.34
CA SER A 266 -6.61 -9.67 11.68
C SER A 266 -7.71 -9.74 12.72
N ILE A 267 -7.42 -10.40 13.83
CA ILE A 267 -8.20 -10.31 15.08
C ILE A 267 -7.39 -9.45 16.01
N VAL A 268 -7.98 -8.35 16.48
CA VAL A 268 -7.29 -7.28 17.19
C VAL A 268 -7.96 -7.04 18.54
N TYR A 269 -7.16 -7.03 19.60
CA TYR A 269 -7.54 -6.59 20.93
C TYR A 269 -7.07 -5.16 21.14
N LYS A 270 -7.97 -4.30 21.60
CA LYS A 270 -7.74 -2.86 21.91
C LYS A 270 -7.58 -2.71 23.43
N TYR A 271 -6.44 -2.21 23.84
CA TYR A 271 -6.11 -1.98 25.24
C TYR A 271 -6.49 -0.57 25.69
#